data_18d1850e053467edd8ddc948fb9349a5
#
_entry.id   18d1850e053467edd8ddc948fb9349a5
#
_cell.length_a   1.000
_cell.length_b   1.000
_cell.length_c   1.000
_cell.angle_alpha   90.00
_cell.angle_beta   90.00
_cell.angle_gamma   90.00
#
_symmetry.space_group_name_H-M   'P 1'
#
loop_
_entity.id
_entity.type
_entity.pdbx_description
1 polymer ?
#
loop_
_entity_poly.entity_id
_entity_poly.type
_entity_poly.pdbx_seq_one_letter_code
_entity_poly.pdbx_strand_id
1 'polypeptide(L)'
;MSSQPVMYLKELGLSKYEAHAYACLLRRGISTAQEVSDGADVPQPRVYDALGELEQKGFVDVQPGRPKKFGPIEPETAVEHFCEFKQRQYEDELSRKQQLGEQLAEAVEDRGPPTEQSEICWTYSDRHRILEKLSELTTTATTEIRMITTPVSFERILNHHVEALTSKADSGTRIQAIVSEDGTVSPAVYDRATEMMDVRRVPNIEGRIYLYDNAHVLVAFVARHDDGYVGISTTSATLYRTQSQLFDLLWENGREHEARSTEPVPSE
;
A
#
# COMPACT_ATOMS: atom_id res chain seq x y z
N MET A 1 38.67 -13.20 21.31
CA MET A 1 37.83 -12.04 21.63
C MET A 1 36.43 -12.35 21.13
N SER A 2 35.42 -12.25 21.97
CA SER A 2 34.04 -12.64 21.56
C SER A 2 33.57 -11.72 20.46
N SER A 3 33.56 -12.20 19.20
CA SER A 3 33.11 -11.49 18.02
C SER A 3 31.57 -11.34 17.97
N GLN A 4 30.89 -12.03 18.87
CA GLN A 4 29.44 -12.17 18.88
C GLN A 4 28.67 -10.84 19.14
N PRO A 5 29.01 -10.03 20.18
CA PRO A 5 28.33 -8.74 20.35
C PRO A 5 28.52 -7.77 19.17
N VAL A 6 29.75 -7.72 18.62
CA VAL A 6 30.03 -6.87 17.45
C VAL A 6 29.26 -7.34 16.21
N MET A 7 29.03 -8.63 16.06
CA MET A 7 28.22 -9.19 14.97
C MET A 7 26.77 -8.73 15.08
N TYR A 8 26.14 -8.88 16.24
CA TYR A 8 24.76 -8.43 16.46
C TYR A 8 24.59 -6.91 16.27
N LEU A 9 25.56 -6.11 16.74
CA LEU A 9 25.51 -4.66 16.55
C LEU A 9 25.59 -4.26 15.07
N LYS A 10 26.34 -5.00 14.26
CA LYS A 10 26.37 -4.80 12.80
C LYS A 10 25.06 -5.24 12.13
N GLU A 11 24.46 -6.34 12.56
CA GLU A 11 23.15 -6.77 12.09
C GLU A 11 22.05 -5.77 12.41
N LEU A 12 22.14 -5.09 13.56
CA LEU A 12 21.28 -3.95 13.91
C LEU A 12 21.48 -2.73 13.01
N GLY A 13 22.57 -2.68 12.22
CA GLY A 13 22.86 -1.58 11.29
C GLY A 13 23.89 -0.57 11.79
N LEU A 14 24.67 -0.87 12.83
CA LEU A 14 25.80 -0.05 13.21
C LEU A 14 26.99 -0.32 12.27
N SER A 15 27.74 0.74 11.99
CA SER A 15 28.98 0.62 11.23
C SER A 15 30.03 -0.18 12.02
N LYS A 16 31.09 -0.62 11.32
CA LYS A 16 32.19 -1.38 11.96
C LYS A 16 32.76 -0.64 13.19
N TYR A 17 33.03 0.65 13.06
CA TYR A 17 33.64 1.44 14.12
C TYR A 17 32.70 1.73 15.29
N GLU A 18 31.42 2.00 15.02
CA GLU A 18 30.39 2.13 16.03
C GLU A 18 30.24 0.85 16.84
N ALA A 19 30.10 -0.29 16.18
CA ALA A 19 29.97 -1.58 16.85
C ALA A 19 31.17 -1.92 17.74
N HIS A 20 32.39 -1.63 17.29
CA HIS A 20 33.59 -1.85 18.07
C HIS A 20 33.71 -0.88 19.26
N ALA A 21 33.38 0.41 19.06
CA ALA A 21 33.39 1.43 20.09
C ALA A 21 32.38 1.13 21.22
N TYR A 22 31.15 0.79 20.86
CA TYR A 22 30.11 0.46 21.84
C TYR A 22 30.44 -0.85 22.59
N ALA A 23 30.88 -1.88 21.91
CA ALA A 23 31.31 -3.11 22.54
C ALA A 23 32.54 -2.91 23.50
N CYS A 24 33.40 -1.94 23.22
CA CYS A 24 34.47 -1.53 24.12
C CYS A 24 33.91 -0.83 25.37
N LEU A 25 33.00 0.11 25.20
CA LEU A 25 32.33 0.82 26.29
C LEU A 25 31.56 -0.11 27.21
N LEU A 26 30.82 -1.09 26.68
CA LEU A 26 30.11 -2.10 27.47
C LEU A 26 31.04 -2.89 28.38
N ARG A 27 32.31 -3.12 27.96
CA ARG A 27 33.30 -3.84 28.77
C ARG A 27 34.02 -2.96 29.77
N ARG A 28 34.31 -1.72 29.39
CA ARG A 28 35.17 -0.81 30.18
C ARG A 28 34.39 0.16 31.07
N GLY A 29 33.12 0.37 30.73
CA GLY A 29 32.32 1.44 31.32
C GLY A 29 32.66 2.82 30.76
N ILE A 30 32.38 3.86 31.51
CA ILE A 30 32.60 5.25 31.13
C ILE A 30 34.07 5.47 30.78
N SER A 31 34.34 5.91 29.56
CA SER A 31 35.69 6.09 29.02
C SER A 31 35.82 7.36 28.18
N THR A 32 37.02 7.86 28.02
CA THR A 32 37.36 8.93 27.07
C THR A 32 37.46 8.37 25.65
N ALA A 33 37.39 9.23 24.63
CA ALA A 33 37.58 8.83 23.24
C ALA A 33 38.94 8.16 23.00
N GLN A 34 40.01 8.62 23.68
CA GLN A 34 41.32 8.03 23.60
C GLN A 34 41.34 6.58 24.14
N GLU A 35 40.74 6.36 25.29
CA GLU A 35 40.65 5.01 25.91
C GLU A 35 39.81 4.05 25.04
N VAL A 36 38.75 4.57 24.37
CA VAL A 36 37.96 3.79 23.42
C VAL A 36 38.79 3.45 22.18
N SER A 37 39.53 4.43 21.62
CA SER A 37 40.40 4.20 20.47
C SER A 37 41.43 3.08 20.75
N ASP A 38 42.08 3.17 21.90
CA ASP A 38 43.12 2.19 22.30
C ASP A 38 42.55 0.80 22.61
N GLY A 39 41.29 0.73 23.07
CA GLY A 39 40.62 -0.50 23.49
C GLY A 39 39.74 -1.18 22.45
N ALA A 40 39.33 -0.48 21.42
CA ALA A 40 38.33 -0.94 20.44
C ALA A 40 38.87 -1.22 19.03
N ASP A 41 40.18 -1.05 18.80
CA ASP A 41 40.78 -1.09 17.46
C ASP A 41 40.05 -0.14 16.46
N VAL A 42 39.71 1.06 16.96
CA VAL A 42 39.14 2.15 16.19
C VAL A 42 40.21 3.23 16.01
N PRO A 43 40.55 3.61 14.77
CA PRO A 43 41.56 4.65 14.54
C PRO A 43 41.15 5.97 15.22
N GLN A 44 42.12 6.64 15.86
CA GLN A 44 41.88 7.90 16.58
C GLN A 44 41.14 8.98 15.78
N PRO A 45 41.38 9.16 14.46
CA PRO A 45 40.59 10.12 13.67
C PRO A 45 39.11 9.73 13.48
N ARG A 46 38.75 8.45 13.72
CA ARG A 46 37.39 7.93 13.51
C ARG A 46 36.60 7.71 14.80
N VAL A 47 37.28 7.71 15.95
CA VAL A 47 36.62 7.42 17.23
C VAL A 47 35.60 8.48 17.62
N TYR A 48 35.89 9.75 17.36
CA TYR A 48 34.95 10.84 17.66
C TYR A 48 33.72 10.80 16.78
N ASP A 49 33.89 10.49 15.48
CA ASP A 49 32.76 10.31 14.56
C ASP A 49 31.89 9.15 15.01
N ALA A 50 32.49 7.99 15.33
CA ALA A 50 31.79 6.81 15.79
C ALA A 50 31.03 7.04 17.11
N LEU A 51 31.65 7.75 18.07
CA LEU A 51 31.02 8.07 19.34
C LEU A 51 29.87 9.09 19.19
N GLY A 52 30.02 10.09 18.30
CA GLY A 52 28.98 11.03 17.97
C GLY A 52 27.78 10.39 17.29
N GLU A 53 28.01 9.45 16.37
CA GLU A 53 26.94 8.66 15.75
C GLU A 53 26.23 7.74 16.76
N LEU A 54 26.98 7.13 17.70
CA LEU A 54 26.41 6.33 18.77
C LEU A 54 25.55 7.17 19.74
N GLU A 55 25.98 8.40 20.04
CA GLU A 55 25.20 9.35 20.85
C GLU A 55 23.87 9.70 20.14
N GLN A 56 23.91 10.03 18.86
CA GLN A 56 22.70 10.34 18.07
C GLN A 56 21.73 9.15 17.98
N LYS A 57 22.26 7.93 17.88
CA LYS A 57 21.50 6.68 17.79
C LYS A 57 21.00 6.19 19.15
N GLY A 58 21.40 6.84 20.26
CA GLY A 58 20.96 6.48 21.60
C GLY A 58 21.68 5.28 22.23
N PHE A 59 22.92 4.97 21.80
CA PHE A 59 23.74 3.92 22.39
C PHE A 59 24.70 4.42 23.49
N VAL A 60 24.98 5.72 23.49
CA VAL A 60 25.99 6.31 24.36
C VAL A 60 25.51 7.63 24.92
N ASP A 61 25.72 7.82 26.22
CA ASP A 61 25.60 9.11 26.90
C ASP A 61 26.94 9.84 26.96
N VAL A 62 26.89 11.16 26.80
CA VAL A 62 28.07 12.02 26.87
C VAL A 62 28.09 12.81 28.15
N GLN A 63 29.14 12.61 28.96
CA GLN A 63 29.46 13.44 30.11
C GLN A 63 30.33 14.60 29.68
N PRO A 64 29.85 15.84 29.79
CA PRO A 64 30.66 17.00 29.44
C PRO A 64 31.86 17.13 30.37
N GLY A 65 33.02 17.49 29.80
CA GLY A 65 34.27 17.63 30.54
C GLY A 65 35.49 17.90 29.63
N ARG A 66 36.66 18.00 30.24
CA ARG A 66 37.94 18.06 29.50
C ARG A 66 38.91 17.05 30.10
N PRO A 67 39.03 15.86 29.51
CA PRO A 67 38.38 15.39 28.26
C PRO A 67 36.89 14.99 28.49
N LYS A 68 36.09 14.98 27.39
CA LYS A 68 34.74 14.40 27.38
C LYS A 68 34.80 12.90 27.68
N LYS A 69 33.81 12.38 28.40
CA LYS A 69 33.66 10.94 28.65
C LYS A 69 32.34 10.43 28.05
N PHE A 70 32.38 9.17 27.65
CA PHE A 70 31.30 8.48 26.98
C PHE A 70 30.92 7.27 27.82
N GLY A 71 29.65 7.14 28.18
CA GLY A 71 29.08 6.04 28.93
C GLY A 71 28.17 5.18 28.05
N PRO A 72 28.26 3.85 28.10
CA PRO A 72 27.34 3.01 27.36
C PRO A 72 25.96 3.05 28.03
N ILE A 73 24.92 3.15 27.20
CA ILE A 73 23.54 2.87 27.60
C ILE A 73 23.37 1.34 27.60
N GLU A 74 22.56 0.80 28.50
CA GLU A 74 22.27 -0.63 28.55
C GLU A 74 21.72 -1.14 27.21
N PRO A 75 22.12 -2.34 26.72
CA PRO A 75 21.82 -2.80 25.39
C PRO A 75 20.33 -2.80 25.02
N GLU A 76 19.45 -3.21 25.95
CA GLU A 76 18.00 -3.24 25.69
C GLU A 76 17.46 -1.83 25.47
N THR A 77 17.78 -0.90 26.34
CA THR A 77 17.40 0.52 26.23
C THR A 77 18.01 1.18 25.00
N ALA A 78 19.27 0.88 24.69
CA ALA A 78 19.93 1.41 23.51
C ALA A 78 19.27 0.96 22.20
N VAL A 79 18.78 -0.29 22.14
CA VAL A 79 18.02 -0.79 21.00
C VAL A 79 16.65 -0.11 20.88
N GLU A 80 15.97 0.14 22.00
CA GLU A 80 14.71 0.89 22.00
C GLU A 80 14.91 2.30 21.45
N HIS A 81 15.90 3.04 21.95
CA HIS A 81 16.25 4.38 21.46
C HIS A 81 16.60 4.36 19.96
N PHE A 82 17.32 3.32 19.50
CA PHE A 82 17.67 3.18 18.10
C PHE A 82 16.45 2.92 17.20
N CYS A 83 15.50 2.11 17.67
CA CYS A 83 14.24 1.89 16.96
C CYS A 83 13.46 3.21 16.83
N GLU A 84 13.33 3.99 17.89
CA GLU A 84 12.69 5.31 17.87
C GLU A 84 13.41 6.30 16.94
N PHE A 85 14.76 6.29 16.95
CA PHE A 85 15.56 7.10 16.04
C PHE A 85 15.31 6.73 14.57
N LYS A 86 15.26 5.43 14.27
CA LYS A 86 14.96 4.92 12.93
C LYS A 86 13.56 5.25 12.46
N GLN A 87 12.59 5.13 13.36
CA GLN A 87 11.21 5.49 13.04
C GLN A 87 11.09 6.97 12.69
N ARG A 88 11.66 7.86 13.49
CA ARG A 88 11.67 9.31 13.20
C ARG A 88 12.35 9.63 11.86
N GLN A 89 13.52 9.02 11.58
CA GLN A 89 14.19 9.19 10.29
C GLN A 89 13.29 8.79 9.11
N TYR A 90 12.55 7.68 9.26
CA TYR A 90 11.67 7.18 8.21
C TYR A 90 10.45 8.10 8.01
N GLU A 91 9.87 8.58 9.09
CA GLU A 91 8.75 9.54 9.07
C GLU A 91 9.16 10.86 8.40
N ASP A 92 10.34 11.39 8.73
CA ASP A 92 10.90 12.59 8.12
C ASP A 92 11.16 12.39 6.60
N GLU A 93 11.69 11.23 6.22
CA GLU A 93 11.93 10.88 4.82
C GLU A 93 10.62 10.77 4.02
N LEU A 94 9.58 10.14 4.60
CA LEU A 94 8.26 10.05 3.98
C LEU A 94 7.61 11.44 3.83
N SER A 95 7.61 12.25 4.87
CA SER A 95 7.10 13.61 4.83
C SER A 95 7.78 14.44 3.73
N ARG A 96 9.10 14.34 3.63
CA ARG A 96 9.85 15.03 2.58
C ARG A 96 9.45 14.56 1.18
N LYS A 97 9.26 13.25 0.99
CA LYS A 97 8.82 12.70 -0.31
C LYS A 97 7.41 13.15 -0.67
N GLN A 98 6.51 13.22 0.31
CA GLN A 98 5.16 13.74 0.11
C GLN A 98 5.18 15.22 -0.33
N GLN A 99 5.93 16.08 0.36
CA GLN A 99 6.09 17.49 0.00
C GLN A 99 6.68 17.68 -1.41
N LEU A 100 7.66 16.84 -1.77
CA LEU A 100 8.20 16.86 -3.13
C LEU A 100 7.18 16.41 -4.18
N GLY A 101 6.29 15.48 -3.83
CA GLY A 101 5.17 15.06 -4.67
C GLY A 101 4.19 16.21 -4.93
N GLU A 102 3.83 16.95 -3.88
CA GLU A 102 2.96 18.14 -3.98
C GLU A 102 3.59 19.22 -4.87
N GLN A 103 4.88 19.56 -4.63
CA GLN A 103 5.60 20.52 -5.44
C GLN A 103 5.71 20.09 -6.90
N LEU A 104 5.88 18.78 -7.16
CA LEU A 104 5.90 18.25 -8.52
C LEU A 104 4.53 18.38 -9.19
N ALA A 105 3.45 18.12 -8.47
CA ALA A 105 2.09 18.27 -8.98
C ALA A 105 1.83 19.74 -9.36
N GLU A 106 2.11 20.69 -8.47
CA GLU A 106 2.00 22.14 -8.76
C GLU A 106 2.82 22.55 -9.99
N ALA A 107 4.06 22.05 -10.10
CA ALA A 107 4.95 22.39 -11.23
C ALA A 107 4.47 21.81 -12.57
N VAL A 108 3.62 20.77 -12.55
CA VAL A 108 3.07 20.14 -13.75
C VAL A 108 1.73 20.78 -14.16
N GLU A 109 0.92 21.23 -13.21
CA GLU A 109 -0.35 21.93 -13.48
C GLU A 109 -0.15 23.22 -14.31
N ASP A 110 1.00 23.89 -14.17
CA ASP A 110 1.34 25.10 -14.94
C ASP A 110 1.57 24.83 -16.46
N ARG A 111 1.56 23.57 -16.91
CA ARG A 111 1.75 23.19 -18.33
C ARG A 111 0.47 23.11 -19.15
N GLY A 112 -0.70 23.32 -18.54
CA GLY A 112 -2.00 23.15 -19.20
C GLY A 112 -2.35 21.68 -19.51
N PRO A 113 -3.64 21.36 -19.74
CA PRO A 113 -4.02 20.01 -20.09
C PRO A 113 -3.31 19.60 -21.41
N PRO A 114 -2.87 18.34 -21.54
CA PRO A 114 -2.26 17.85 -22.78
C PRO A 114 -3.23 18.10 -23.93
N THR A 115 -2.78 18.87 -24.91
CA THR A 115 -3.53 19.21 -26.10
C THR A 115 -3.80 17.93 -26.87
N GLU A 116 -5.06 17.67 -27.15
CA GLU A 116 -5.64 16.51 -27.81
C GLU A 116 -5.82 15.27 -26.92
N GLN A 117 -7.09 14.90 -26.79
CA GLN A 117 -7.56 13.62 -26.24
C GLN A 117 -7.10 12.46 -27.16
N SER A 118 -5.82 12.16 -27.14
CA SER A 118 -5.37 10.87 -27.67
C SER A 118 -5.95 9.81 -26.74
N GLU A 119 -6.69 8.85 -27.32
CA GLU A 119 -7.18 7.68 -26.60
C GLU A 119 -6.01 7.02 -25.87
N ILE A 120 -5.89 7.23 -24.56
CA ILE A 120 -4.77 6.71 -23.77
C ILE A 120 -5.12 5.30 -23.35
N CYS A 121 -4.20 4.38 -23.60
CA CYS A 121 -4.29 2.99 -23.15
C CYS A 121 -3.11 2.68 -22.22
N TRP A 122 -3.41 2.34 -20.97
CA TRP A 122 -2.42 1.93 -19.99
C TRP A 122 -2.52 0.44 -19.71
N THR A 123 -1.38 -0.24 -19.67
CA THR A 123 -1.29 -1.67 -19.32
C THR A 123 -0.64 -1.81 -17.95
N TYR A 124 -1.24 -2.59 -17.09
CA TYR A 124 -0.77 -2.92 -15.74
C TYR A 124 -0.45 -4.41 -15.68
N SER A 125 0.76 -4.77 -15.26
CA SER A 125 1.21 -6.16 -15.08
C SER A 125 1.24 -6.60 -13.61
N ASP A 126 0.76 -5.75 -12.71
CA ASP A 126 0.72 -6.00 -11.27
C ASP A 126 -0.69 -5.77 -10.74
N ARG A 127 -1.16 -6.73 -9.94
CA ARG A 127 -2.47 -6.69 -9.29
C ARG A 127 -2.67 -5.47 -8.40
N HIS A 128 -1.64 -5.04 -7.68
CA HIS A 128 -1.72 -3.88 -6.78
C HIS A 128 -2.05 -2.62 -7.57
N ARG A 129 -1.36 -2.39 -8.69
CA ARG A 129 -1.62 -1.24 -9.57
C ARG A 129 -3.00 -1.28 -10.22
N ILE A 130 -3.53 -2.47 -10.52
CA ILE A 130 -4.90 -2.62 -11.03
C ILE A 130 -5.91 -2.19 -9.96
N LEU A 131 -5.69 -2.60 -8.70
CA LEU A 131 -6.55 -2.21 -7.58
C LEU A 131 -6.45 -0.73 -7.25
N GLU A 132 -5.25 -0.13 -7.31
CA GLU A 132 -5.07 1.32 -7.18
C GLU A 132 -5.86 2.09 -8.25
N LYS A 133 -5.75 1.65 -9.52
CA LYS A 133 -6.50 2.29 -10.62
C LYS A 133 -8.01 2.11 -10.48
N LEU A 134 -8.46 0.96 -10.00
CA LEU A 134 -9.86 0.71 -9.69
C LEU A 134 -10.35 1.64 -8.56
N SER A 135 -9.56 1.83 -7.52
CA SER A 135 -9.85 2.75 -6.42
C SER A 135 -9.95 4.20 -6.90
N GLU A 136 -8.97 4.64 -7.69
CA GLU A 136 -8.95 5.98 -8.31
C GLU A 136 -10.22 6.23 -9.13
N LEU A 137 -10.54 5.33 -10.09
CA LEU A 137 -11.71 5.45 -10.94
C LEU A 137 -13.02 5.40 -10.14
N THR A 138 -13.11 4.56 -9.12
CA THR A 138 -14.27 4.51 -8.23
C THR A 138 -14.44 5.82 -7.47
N THR A 139 -13.36 6.38 -6.95
CA THR A 139 -13.40 7.64 -6.18
C THR A 139 -13.74 8.84 -7.06
N THR A 140 -13.32 8.87 -8.32
CA THR A 140 -13.56 9.98 -9.24
C THR A 140 -14.89 9.87 -9.98
N ALA A 141 -15.54 8.70 -10.01
CA ALA A 141 -16.82 8.47 -10.67
C ALA A 141 -17.92 9.43 -10.15
N THR A 142 -18.74 9.94 -11.06
CA THR A 142 -19.78 10.92 -10.76
C THR A 142 -21.17 10.51 -11.17
N THR A 143 -21.32 9.70 -12.20
CA THR A 143 -22.63 9.36 -12.78
C THR A 143 -22.96 7.88 -12.68
N GLU A 144 -22.02 7.02 -13.11
CA GLU A 144 -22.26 5.58 -13.09
C GLU A 144 -20.99 4.73 -12.93
N ILE A 145 -21.15 3.61 -12.26
CA ILE A 145 -20.17 2.53 -12.16
C ILE A 145 -20.86 1.23 -12.58
N ARG A 146 -20.36 0.60 -13.62
CA ARG A 146 -20.83 -0.72 -14.06
C ARG A 146 -19.70 -1.73 -14.01
N MET A 147 -19.95 -2.92 -13.47
CA MET A 147 -18.93 -3.95 -13.37
C MET A 147 -19.44 -5.31 -13.82
N ILE A 148 -18.61 -6.01 -14.59
CA ILE A 148 -18.75 -7.45 -14.87
C ILE A 148 -17.59 -8.12 -14.16
N THR A 149 -17.85 -9.09 -13.29
CA THR A 149 -16.80 -9.64 -12.43
C THR A 149 -17.05 -11.09 -12.01
N THR A 150 -16.02 -11.72 -11.50
CA THR A 150 -16.11 -13.06 -10.89
C THR A 150 -16.47 -12.96 -9.40
N PRO A 151 -17.07 -14.02 -8.78
CA PRO A 151 -17.41 -14.02 -7.36
C PRO A 151 -16.28 -13.62 -6.44
N VAL A 152 -15.10 -14.20 -6.63
CA VAL A 152 -13.90 -13.91 -5.83
C VAL A 152 -13.46 -12.44 -5.94
N SER A 153 -13.57 -11.86 -7.14
CA SER A 153 -13.20 -10.44 -7.34
C SER A 153 -14.29 -9.52 -6.78
N PHE A 154 -15.54 -9.88 -6.88
CA PHE A 154 -16.65 -9.15 -6.29
C PHE A 154 -16.53 -9.03 -4.77
N GLU A 155 -16.32 -10.14 -4.07
CA GLU A 155 -16.09 -10.15 -2.62
C GLU A 155 -14.90 -9.28 -2.23
N ARG A 156 -13.82 -9.35 -3.00
CA ARG A 156 -12.63 -8.55 -2.74
C ARG A 156 -12.89 -7.05 -2.89
N ILE A 157 -13.59 -6.64 -3.96
CA ILE A 157 -13.97 -5.26 -4.17
C ILE A 157 -14.80 -4.73 -3.01
N LEU A 158 -15.81 -5.49 -2.58
CA LEU A 158 -16.65 -5.11 -1.45
C LEU A 158 -15.93 -5.10 -0.11
N ASN A 159 -14.89 -5.92 0.06
CA ASN A 159 -14.11 -5.89 1.29
C ASN A 159 -13.09 -4.74 1.35
N HIS A 160 -12.56 -4.30 0.20
CA HIS A 160 -11.51 -3.28 0.16
C HIS A 160 -12.00 -1.89 -0.25
N HIS A 161 -13.12 -1.79 -0.95
CA HIS A 161 -13.64 -0.52 -1.51
C HIS A 161 -15.06 -0.18 -1.05
N VAL A 162 -15.56 -0.84 0.01
CA VAL A 162 -16.94 -0.65 0.50
C VAL A 162 -17.23 0.81 0.83
N GLU A 163 -16.34 1.50 1.53
CA GLU A 163 -16.53 2.88 1.94
C GLU A 163 -16.65 3.81 0.72
N ALA A 164 -15.80 3.62 -0.29
CA ALA A 164 -15.85 4.40 -1.52
C ALA A 164 -17.14 4.14 -2.30
N LEU A 165 -17.57 2.89 -2.42
CA LEU A 165 -18.79 2.51 -3.13
C LEU A 165 -20.05 3.03 -2.40
N THR A 166 -20.11 2.92 -1.07
CA THR A 166 -21.21 3.47 -0.25
C THR A 166 -21.29 4.98 -0.42
N SER A 167 -20.17 5.69 -0.29
CA SER A 167 -20.12 7.15 -0.50
C SER A 167 -20.60 7.55 -1.90
N LYS A 168 -20.30 6.75 -2.93
CA LYS A 168 -20.78 7.00 -4.30
C LYS A 168 -22.28 6.73 -4.44
N ALA A 169 -22.78 5.66 -3.88
CA ALA A 169 -24.22 5.39 -3.86
C ALA A 169 -24.99 6.50 -3.14
N ASP A 170 -24.53 6.94 -1.98
CA ASP A 170 -25.12 8.02 -1.19
C ASP A 170 -25.11 9.36 -1.95
N SER A 171 -24.11 9.59 -2.81
CA SER A 171 -24.04 10.78 -3.67
C SER A 171 -24.87 10.67 -4.96
N GLY A 172 -25.59 9.57 -5.16
CA GLY A 172 -26.49 9.37 -6.30
C GLY A 172 -25.82 8.76 -7.55
N THR A 173 -24.57 8.29 -7.44
CA THR A 173 -23.90 7.54 -8.51
C THR A 173 -24.60 6.18 -8.68
N ARG A 174 -25.03 5.86 -9.91
CA ARG A 174 -25.64 4.55 -10.21
C ARG A 174 -24.58 3.47 -10.24
N ILE A 175 -24.76 2.43 -9.42
CA ILE A 175 -23.82 1.31 -9.37
C ILE A 175 -24.54 0.02 -9.77
N GLN A 176 -23.98 -0.71 -10.75
CA GLN A 176 -24.52 -1.96 -11.26
C GLN A 176 -23.41 -3.02 -11.37
N ALA A 177 -23.71 -4.23 -10.91
CA ALA A 177 -22.77 -5.35 -10.95
C ALA A 177 -23.39 -6.58 -11.62
N ILE A 178 -22.65 -7.15 -12.56
CA ILE A 178 -22.91 -8.49 -13.11
C ILE A 178 -21.86 -9.43 -12.52
N VAL A 179 -22.30 -10.44 -11.78
CA VAL A 179 -21.41 -11.42 -11.13
C VAL A 179 -21.60 -12.78 -11.75
N SER A 180 -20.49 -13.47 -12.08
CA SER A 180 -20.56 -14.84 -12.61
C SER A 180 -21.35 -15.77 -11.68
N GLU A 181 -22.12 -16.67 -12.27
CA GLU A 181 -22.73 -17.80 -11.56
C GLU A 181 -21.70 -18.87 -11.22
N ASP A 182 -20.53 -18.86 -11.86
CA ASP A 182 -19.47 -19.84 -11.68
C ASP A 182 -18.69 -19.56 -10.39
N GLY A 183 -19.24 -20.02 -9.28
CA GLY A 183 -18.72 -19.86 -7.93
C GLY A 183 -19.73 -19.25 -6.97
N THR A 184 -19.30 -19.12 -5.72
CA THR A 184 -20.15 -18.64 -4.63
C THR A 184 -19.68 -17.27 -4.13
N VAL A 185 -20.62 -16.43 -3.78
CA VAL A 185 -20.42 -15.20 -3.01
C VAL A 185 -21.06 -15.41 -1.65
N SER A 186 -20.41 -14.99 -0.59
CA SER A 186 -20.96 -15.06 0.77
C SER A 186 -22.29 -14.28 0.84
N PRO A 187 -23.35 -14.84 1.47
CA PRO A 187 -24.62 -14.13 1.64
C PRO A 187 -24.46 -12.74 2.27
N ALA A 188 -23.62 -12.60 3.29
CA ALA A 188 -23.37 -11.33 3.95
C ALA A 188 -22.74 -10.28 3.02
N VAL A 189 -21.97 -10.69 2.01
CA VAL A 189 -21.41 -9.80 0.99
C VAL A 189 -22.48 -9.38 0.01
N TYR A 190 -23.37 -10.31 -0.38
CA TYR A 190 -24.51 -10.00 -1.23
C TYR A 190 -25.47 -9.02 -0.57
N ASP A 191 -25.86 -9.27 0.67
CA ASP A 191 -26.77 -8.41 1.43
C ASP A 191 -26.21 -6.98 1.47
N ARG A 192 -24.93 -6.83 1.79
CA ARG A 192 -24.24 -5.52 1.78
C ARG A 192 -24.19 -4.89 0.40
N ALA A 193 -23.98 -5.67 -0.66
CA ALA A 193 -23.94 -5.16 -2.02
C ALA A 193 -25.27 -4.57 -2.45
N THR A 194 -26.38 -5.23 -2.13
CA THR A 194 -27.74 -4.82 -2.52
C THR A 194 -28.21 -3.54 -1.82
N GLU A 195 -27.55 -3.12 -0.73
CA GLU A 195 -27.79 -1.84 -0.08
C GLU A 195 -27.29 -0.64 -0.91
N MET A 196 -26.27 -0.85 -1.77
CA MET A 196 -25.57 0.21 -2.48
C MET A 196 -25.59 0.07 -4.01
N MET A 197 -25.95 -1.09 -4.55
CA MET A 197 -25.92 -1.36 -6.00
C MET A 197 -26.93 -2.40 -6.44
N ASP A 198 -27.30 -2.36 -7.72
CA ASP A 198 -28.06 -3.41 -8.36
C ASP A 198 -27.14 -4.57 -8.77
N VAL A 199 -27.47 -5.80 -8.40
CA VAL A 199 -26.66 -6.98 -8.70
C VAL A 199 -27.45 -7.99 -9.53
N ARG A 200 -26.87 -8.45 -10.64
CA ARG A 200 -27.38 -9.56 -11.44
C ARG A 200 -26.34 -10.66 -11.60
N ARG A 201 -26.83 -11.88 -11.83
CA ARG A 201 -25.98 -13.04 -12.05
C ARG A 201 -26.12 -13.56 -13.49
N VAL A 202 -24.97 -13.93 -14.07
CA VAL A 202 -24.89 -14.44 -15.45
C VAL A 202 -23.84 -15.56 -15.47
N PRO A 203 -24.10 -16.71 -16.13
CA PRO A 203 -23.12 -17.80 -16.24
C PRO A 203 -21.97 -17.45 -17.19
N ASN A 204 -20.86 -18.17 -17.08
CA ASN A 204 -19.71 -18.16 -18.00
C ASN A 204 -19.00 -16.80 -18.12
N ILE A 205 -18.81 -16.11 -17.00
CA ILE A 205 -17.99 -14.88 -16.92
C ILE A 205 -16.63 -15.21 -16.35
N GLU A 206 -15.58 -15.08 -17.15
CA GLU A 206 -14.19 -15.32 -16.75
C GLU A 206 -13.40 -14.02 -16.58
N GLY A 207 -13.69 -12.99 -17.36
CA GLY A 207 -13.03 -11.70 -17.32
C GLY A 207 -13.63 -10.73 -16.31
N ARG A 208 -12.98 -9.61 -16.13
CA ARG A 208 -13.43 -8.49 -15.30
C ARG A 208 -13.41 -7.23 -16.12
N ILE A 209 -14.54 -6.53 -16.18
CA ILE A 209 -14.70 -5.29 -16.94
C ILE A 209 -15.35 -4.27 -16.01
N TYR A 210 -14.79 -3.09 -15.94
CA TYR A 210 -15.31 -1.97 -15.16
C TYR A 210 -15.47 -0.78 -16.07
N LEU A 211 -16.63 -0.16 -16.05
CA LEU A 211 -17.02 0.98 -16.85
C LEU A 211 -17.39 2.14 -15.92
N TYR A 212 -16.88 3.33 -16.22
CA TYR A 212 -17.10 4.52 -15.39
C TYR A 212 -17.49 5.71 -16.27
N ASP A 213 -18.58 6.40 -15.90
CA ASP A 213 -18.99 7.71 -16.39
C ASP A 213 -19.04 7.88 -17.92
N ASN A 214 -19.40 6.86 -18.67
CA ASN A 214 -19.37 6.85 -20.14
C ASN A 214 -18.01 7.19 -20.78
N ALA A 215 -16.92 7.10 -20.00
CA ALA A 215 -15.60 7.57 -20.43
C ALA A 215 -14.47 6.56 -20.22
N HIS A 216 -14.47 5.83 -19.12
CA HIS A 216 -13.34 4.96 -18.75
C HIS A 216 -13.71 3.48 -18.79
N VAL A 217 -12.78 2.68 -19.31
CA VAL A 217 -12.85 1.21 -19.31
C VAL A 217 -11.62 0.67 -18.60
N LEU A 218 -11.83 -0.22 -17.63
CA LEU A 218 -10.76 -1.04 -17.04
C LEU A 218 -11.10 -2.51 -17.26
N VAL A 219 -10.25 -3.24 -17.99
CA VAL A 219 -10.35 -4.68 -18.18
C VAL A 219 -9.26 -5.36 -17.39
N ALA A 220 -9.58 -6.43 -16.67
CA ALA A 220 -8.60 -7.20 -15.91
C ALA A 220 -8.79 -8.70 -16.11
N PHE A 221 -7.70 -9.43 -16.33
CA PHE A 221 -7.69 -10.88 -16.52
C PHE A 221 -6.42 -11.51 -15.94
N VAL A 222 -6.43 -12.84 -15.79
CA VAL A 222 -5.27 -13.61 -15.34
C VAL A 222 -4.50 -14.04 -16.59
N ALA A 223 -3.20 -13.77 -16.65
CA ALA A 223 -2.32 -14.21 -17.73
C ALA A 223 -2.11 -15.73 -17.65
N ARG A 224 -2.20 -16.42 -18.81
CA ARG A 224 -2.16 -17.89 -18.86
C ARG A 224 -0.82 -18.52 -18.50
N HIS A 225 0.28 -17.75 -18.46
CA HIS A 225 1.63 -18.32 -18.37
C HIS A 225 2.38 -18.01 -17.07
N ASP A 226 1.85 -17.15 -16.19
CA ASP A 226 2.65 -16.64 -15.06
C ASP A 226 1.80 -16.33 -13.80
N ASP A 227 0.60 -16.85 -13.68
CA ASP A 227 -0.38 -16.52 -12.63
C ASP A 227 -0.49 -14.99 -12.34
N GLY A 228 0.08 -14.19 -13.24
CA GLY A 228 0.11 -12.74 -13.17
C GLY A 228 -1.23 -12.12 -13.56
N TYR A 229 -1.54 -10.98 -12.97
CA TYR A 229 -2.69 -10.18 -13.36
C TYR A 229 -2.27 -9.18 -14.44
N VAL A 230 -3.10 -9.06 -15.48
CA VAL A 230 -2.97 -8.01 -16.50
C VAL A 230 -4.22 -7.13 -16.45
N GLY A 231 -4.01 -5.83 -16.38
CA GLY A 231 -5.06 -4.82 -16.46
C GLY A 231 -4.83 -3.89 -17.65
N ILE A 232 -5.88 -3.48 -18.31
CA ILE A 232 -5.87 -2.48 -19.37
C ILE A 232 -6.87 -1.41 -19.02
N SER A 233 -6.41 -0.16 -18.85
CA SER A 233 -7.27 1.01 -18.63
C SER A 233 -7.20 1.93 -19.85
N THR A 234 -8.35 2.38 -20.34
CA THR A 234 -8.41 3.27 -21.51
C THR A 234 -9.59 4.23 -21.43
N THR A 235 -9.44 5.36 -22.12
CA THR A 235 -10.49 6.35 -22.36
C THR A 235 -11.06 6.26 -23.77
N SER A 236 -10.79 5.18 -24.52
CA SER A 236 -11.33 4.98 -25.86
C SER A 236 -12.86 4.95 -25.87
N ALA A 237 -13.46 5.96 -26.49
CA ALA A 237 -14.90 6.05 -26.63
C ALA A 237 -15.50 4.89 -27.45
N THR A 238 -14.72 4.33 -28.39
CA THR A 238 -15.15 3.18 -29.18
C THR A 238 -15.17 1.92 -28.31
N LEU A 239 -14.12 1.69 -27.51
CA LEU A 239 -14.07 0.55 -26.61
C LEU A 239 -15.13 0.66 -25.52
N TYR A 240 -15.32 1.85 -24.95
CA TYR A 240 -16.38 2.07 -23.96
C TYR A 240 -17.74 1.67 -24.52
N ARG A 241 -18.15 2.18 -25.69
CA ARG A 241 -19.44 1.85 -26.32
C ARG A 241 -19.62 0.35 -26.55
N THR A 242 -18.59 -0.32 -27.03
CA THR A 242 -18.63 -1.77 -27.26
C THR A 242 -18.84 -2.53 -25.95
N GLN A 243 -18.11 -2.18 -24.90
CA GLN A 243 -18.21 -2.83 -23.59
C GLN A 243 -19.52 -2.48 -22.87
N SER A 244 -20.04 -1.27 -23.07
CA SER A 244 -21.36 -0.86 -22.57
C SER A 244 -22.47 -1.68 -23.21
N GLN A 245 -22.44 -1.89 -24.53
CA GLN A 245 -23.41 -2.76 -25.23
C GLN A 245 -23.32 -4.21 -24.74
N LEU A 246 -22.11 -4.72 -24.49
CA LEU A 246 -21.95 -6.06 -23.90
C LEU A 246 -22.56 -6.12 -22.48
N PHE A 247 -22.31 -5.09 -21.67
CA PHE A 247 -22.90 -4.99 -20.34
C PHE A 247 -24.44 -5.01 -20.41
N ASP A 248 -25.02 -4.17 -21.26
CA ASP A 248 -26.49 -4.05 -21.40
C ASP A 248 -27.12 -5.39 -21.83
N LEU A 249 -26.50 -6.07 -22.80
CA LEU A 249 -26.94 -7.41 -23.24
C LEU A 249 -26.89 -8.45 -22.11
N LEU A 250 -25.80 -8.46 -21.35
CA LEU A 250 -25.67 -9.39 -20.20
C LEU A 250 -26.61 -8.99 -19.07
N TRP A 251 -26.83 -7.69 -18.87
CA TRP A 251 -27.75 -7.19 -17.85
C TRP A 251 -29.19 -7.63 -18.11
N GLU A 252 -29.68 -7.51 -19.35
CA GLU A 252 -31.02 -7.93 -19.75
C GLU A 252 -31.25 -9.43 -19.56
N ASN A 253 -30.20 -10.24 -19.77
CA ASN A 253 -30.27 -11.70 -19.62
C ASN A 253 -29.91 -12.19 -18.20
N GLY A 254 -29.47 -11.30 -17.33
CA GLY A 254 -29.05 -11.62 -15.96
C GLY A 254 -30.24 -11.84 -15.04
N ARG A 255 -30.11 -12.78 -14.11
CA ARG A 255 -31.09 -13.06 -13.06
C ARG A 255 -30.85 -12.12 -11.89
N GLU A 256 -31.93 -11.53 -11.38
CA GLU A 256 -31.88 -10.80 -10.12
C GLU A 256 -31.58 -11.79 -8.97
N HIS A 257 -30.82 -11.35 -7.99
CA HIS A 257 -30.60 -12.13 -6.80
C HIS A 257 -31.86 -12.02 -5.93
N GLU A 258 -32.67 -13.10 -5.88
CA GLU A 258 -33.74 -13.21 -4.90
C GLU A 258 -33.10 -13.34 -3.51
N ALA A 259 -33.21 -12.32 -2.68
CA ALA A 259 -32.94 -12.41 -1.25
C ALA A 259 -33.77 -13.59 -0.72
N ARG A 260 -33.11 -14.59 -0.12
CA ARG A 260 -33.83 -15.69 0.53
C ARG A 260 -34.80 -15.11 1.57
N SER A 261 -36.06 -15.08 1.24
CA SER A 261 -37.12 -14.91 2.24
C SER A 261 -36.84 -15.89 3.33
N THR A 262 -36.54 -15.45 4.53
CA THR A 262 -36.55 -16.26 5.73
C THR A 262 -37.98 -16.68 5.96
N GLU A 263 -38.39 -17.83 5.42
CA GLU A 263 -39.62 -18.47 5.86
C GLU A 263 -39.46 -18.80 7.35
N PRO A 264 -40.41 -18.36 8.20
CA PRO A 264 -40.39 -18.75 9.59
C PRO A 264 -40.58 -20.25 9.68
N VAL A 265 -39.67 -20.97 10.36
CA VAL A 265 -39.81 -22.37 10.70
C VAL A 265 -41.12 -22.54 11.44
N PRO A 266 -42.08 -23.38 10.97
CA PRO A 266 -43.29 -23.66 11.73
C PRO A 266 -42.89 -24.41 13.03
N SER A 267 -43.22 -23.81 14.15
CA SER A 267 -43.11 -24.42 15.48
C SER A 267 -44.13 -25.56 15.59
N GLU A 268 -43.63 -26.79 15.69
CA GLU A 268 -44.41 -27.93 16.26
C GLU A 268 -44.37 -27.92 17.78
#